data_d2438678ba270300e21fd865b78ff1c8
#
_entry.id   d2438678ba270300e21fd865b78ff1c8
#
_cell.length_a   1.000
_cell.length_b   1.000
_cell.length_c   1.000
_cell.angle_alpha   90.00
_cell.angle_beta   90.00
_cell.angle_gamma   90.00
#
_symmetry.space_group_name_H-M   'P 1'
#
loop_
_entity.id
_entity.type
_entity.pdbx_description
1 polymer ?
#
loop_
_entity_poly.entity_id
_entity_poly.type
_entity_poly.pdbx_seq_one_letter_code
_entity_poly.pdbx_strand_id
1 'polypeptide(L)'
;MGKDIEPRLCQELIELCGDLMQNLKQEIEKIGAYARGPAITLADIQAVATPQLSAVVFRIADAIGEKRFDEAAGVLGDLYRMQVKPGEIIGAFGGQMRQIYSARLALQQGRDANYVARLWGMRYPANRLMNSARRFSLSWCRRAVIRCAQTHAAMRSDSGQTPEELMTTLLLELTNTA
;
A
#
# COMPACT_ATOMS: atom_id res chain seq x y z
N MET A 1 29.63 3.64 5.04
CA MET A 1 29.14 5.04 4.94
C MET A 1 29.19 5.80 6.27
N GLY A 2 29.27 5.16 7.43
CA GLY A 2 29.46 5.80 8.75
C GLY A 2 28.34 6.78 9.16
N LYS A 3 27.10 6.54 8.67
CA LYS A 3 25.93 7.32 9.08
C LYS A 3 25.00 6.48 9.93
N ASP A 4 24.45 7.10 10.95
CA ASP A 4 23.48 6.46 11.84
C ASP A 4 22.06 6.56 11.28
N ILE A 5 21.23 5.57 11.61
CA ILE A 5 19.79 5.57 11.32
C ILE A 5 19.04 5.04 12.55
N GLU A 6 18.01 5.74 12.99
CA GLU A 6 17.19 5.28 14.11
C GLU A 6 16.42 3.99 13.76
N PRO A 7 16.25 3.06 14.70
CA PRO A 7 15.50 1.80 14.48
C PRO A 7 14.10 2.02 13.91
N ARG A 8 13.41 3.09 14.33
CA ARG A 8 12.10 3.46 13.81
C ARG A 8 12.15 3.79 12.31
N LEU A 9 13.17 4.53 11.88
CA LEU A 9 13.35 4.88 10.46
C LEU A 9 13.75 3.67 9.62
N CYS A 10 14.46 2.70 10.19
CA CYS A 10 14.71 1.42 9.54
C CYS A 10 13.41 0.67 9.25
N GLN A 11 12.48 0.64 10.19
CA GLN A 11 11.17 0.02 9.99
C GLN A 11 10.35 0.72 8.93
N GLU A 12 10.31 2.06 8.94
CA GLU A 12 9.63 2.85 7.90
C GLU A 12 10.24 2.60 6.51
N LEU A 13 11.57 2.49 6.42
CA LEU A 13 12.24 2.17 5.15
C LEU A 13 11.86 0.78 4.64
N ILE A 14 11.78 -0.21 5.53
CA ILE A 14 11.33 -1.56 5.17
C ILE A 14 9.88 -1.56 4.70
N GLU A 15 8.99 -0.82 5.37
CA GLU A 15 7.59 -0.68 4.97
C GLU A 15 7.45 0.01 3.61
N LEU A 16 8.33 0.95 3.31
CA LEU A 16 8.32 1.72 2.05
C LEU A 16 8.94 0.94 0.88
N CYS A 17 10.12 0.35 1.09
CA CYS A 17 10.93 -0.26 0.03
C CYS A 17 10.88 -1.79 0.02
N GLY A 18 10.17 -2.41 0.98
CA GLY A 18 10.09 -3.86 1.16
C GLY A 18 11.26 -4.42 1.94
N ASP A 19 11.22 -5.74 2.18
CA ASP A 19 12.17 -6.45 3.06
C ASP A 19 13.24 -7.25 2.30
N LEU A 20 13.33 -7.09 0.98
CA LEU A 20 14.38 -7.71 0.18
C LEU A 20 15.71 -7.02 0.46
N MET A 21 16.66 -7.77 1.08
CA MET A 21 17.95 -7.25 1.53
C MET A 21 18.71 -6.50 0.44
N GLN A 22 18.66 -6.98 -0.80
CA GLN A 22 19.36 -6.35 -1.91
C GLN A 22 18.79 -4.98 -2.26
N ASN A 23 17.46 -4.86 -2.27
CA ASN A 23 16.78 -3.58 -2.50
C ASN A 23 17.04 -2.60 -1.34
N LEU A 24 16.91 -3.08 -0.10
CA LEU A 24 17.19 -2.26 1.09
C LEU A 24 18.62 -1.74 1.10
N LYS A 25 19.60 -2.57 0.72
CA LYS A 25 21.00 -2.14 0.61
C LYS A 25 21.13 -0.99 -0.39
N GLN A 26 20.58 -1.12 -1.58
CA GLN A 26 20.63 -0.07 -2.60
C GLN A 26 19.94 1.22 -2.15
N GLU A 27 18.78 1.12 -1.50
CA GLU A 27 18.06 2.27 -0.97
C GLU A 27 18.84 2.97 0.15
N ILE A 28 19.43 2.20 1.08
CA ILE A 28 20.27 2.75 2.16
C ILE A 28 21.51 3.44 1.58
N GLU A 29 22.16 2.86 0.58
CA GLU A 29 23.33 3.46 -0.09
C GLU A 29 22.95 4.78 -0.77
N LYS A 30 21.82 4.82 -1.46
CA LYS A 30 21.30 6.00 -2.15
C LYS A 30 20.94 7.11 -1.16
N ILE A 31 20.19 6.79 -0.10
CA ILE A 31 19.77 7.73 0.94
C ILE A 31 21.00 8.23 1.71
N GLY A 32 21.93 7.34 2.06
CA GLY A 32 23.16 7.70 2.75
C GLY A 32 24.07 8.63 1.94
N ALA A 33 24.09 8.51 0.61
CA ALA A 33 24.80 9.43 -0.28
C ALA A 33 24.12 10.81 -0.36
N TYR A 34 22.80 10.85 -0.26
CA TYR A 34 21.99 12.08 -0.31
C TYR A 34 22.05 12.86 1.00
N ALA A 35 21.93 12.18 2.14
CA ALA A 35 21.89 12.80 3.46
C ALA A 35 23.17 13.59 3.73
N ARG A 36 23.03 14.85 4.14
CA ARG A 36 24.19 15.77 4.38
C ARG A 36 24.76 15.62 5.80
N GLY A 37 23.93 15.19 6.75
CA GLY A 37 24.32 15.07 8.17
C GLY A 37 24.94 13.70 8.52
N PRO A 38 25.35 13.52 9.78
CA PRO A 38 25.89 12.26 10.29
C PRO A 38 24.82 11.18 10.47
N ALA A 39 23.53 11.57 10.53
CA ALA A 39 22.39 10.67 10.66
C ALA A 39 21.43 10.82 9.49
N ILE A 40 20.81 9.70 9.08
CA ILE A 40 19.73 9.67 8.09
C ILE A 40 18.44 10.11 8.76
N THR A 41 17.74 11.07 8.16
CA THR A 41 16.46 11.61 8.65
C THR A 41 15.28 11.05 7.85
N LEU A 42 14.05 11.22 8.39
CA LEU A 42 12.82 10.89 7.67
C LEU A 42 12.71 11.69 6.35
N ALA A 43 13.13 12.97 6.38
CA ALA A 43 13.11 13.81 5.18
C ALA A 43 14.05 13.28 4.08
N ASP A 44 15.22 12.74 4.43
CA ASP A 44 16.14 12.12 3.46
C ASP A 44 15.52 10.87 2.83
N ILE A 45 14.85 10.03 3.65
CA ILE A 45 14.13 8.85 3.17
C ILE A 45 13.03 9.27 2.19
N GLN A 46 12.18 10.22 2.58
CA GLN A 46 11.07 10.69 1.75
C GLN A 46 11.50 11.34 0.43
N ALA A 47 12.68 12.00 0.43
CA ALA A 47 13.21 12.66 -0.76
C ALA A 47 13.78 11.69 -1.80
N VAL A 48 14.32 10.54 -1.37
CA VAL A 48 15.18 9.72 -2.23
C VAL A 48 14.70 8.27 -2.36
N ALA A 49 14.05 7.71 -1.33
CA ALA A 49 13.61 6.32 -1.35
C ALA A 49 12.60 6.05 -2.45
N THR A 50 12.75 4.92 -3.12
CA THR A 50 11.82 4.46 -4.15
C THR A 50 10.78 3.52 -3.53
N PRO A 51 9.51 3.97 -3.37
CA PRO A 51 8.48 3.12 -2.78
C PRO A 51 8.18 1.91 -3.65
N GLN A 52 7.98 0.76 -3.01
CA GLN A 52 7.39 -0.38 -3.70
C GLN A 52 5.90 -0.13 -4.00
N LEU A 53 5.39 -0.76 -5.07
CA LEU A 53 3.99 -0.66 -5.47
C LEU A 53 3.03 -1.01 -4.31
N SER A 54 3.38 -1.99 -3.47
CA SER A 54 2.60 -2.36 -2.28
C SER A 54 2.45 -1.21 -1.27
N ALA A 55 3.50 -0.43 -1.04
CA ALA A 55 3.46 0.74 -0.16
C ALA A 55 2.62 1.88 -0.77
N VAL A 56 2.70 2.06 -2.08
CA VAL A 56 1.91 3.07 -2.79
C VAL A 56 0.42 2.72 -2.78
N VAL A 57 0.05 1.47 -3.07
CA VAL A 57 -1.37 1.05 -3.01
C VAL A 57 -1.91 1.06 -1.58
N PHE A 58 -1.06 0.91 -0.57
CA PHE A 58 -1.45 1.08 0.82
C PHE A 58 -1.90 2.53 1.10
N ARG A 59 -1.19 3.53 0.54
CA ARG A 59 -1.59 4.94 0.64
C ARG A 59 -2.94 5.20 -0.03
N ILE A 60 -3.21 4.57 -1.19
CA ILE A 60 -4.53 4.63 -1.84
C ILE A 60 -5.61 4.09 -0.89
N ALA A 61 -5.38 2.95 -0.26
CA ALA A 61 -6.32 2.34 0.67
C ALA A 61 -6.59 3.24 1.91
N ASP A 62 -5.55 3.86 2.46
CA ASP A 62 -5.68 4.81 3.58
C ASP A 62 -6.49 6.04 3.17
N ALA A 63 -6.22 6.62 1.99
CA ALA A 63 -6.96 7.76 1.45
C ALA A 63 -8.46 7.44 1.25
N ILE A 64 -8.78 6.23 0.75
CA ILE A 64 -10.16 5.75 0.65
C ILE A 64 -10.82 5.68 2.04
N GLY A 65 -10.14 5.11 3.04
CA GLY A 65 -10.67 4.99 4.41
C GLY A 65 -10.90 6.34 5.09
N GLU A 66 -10.23 7.38 4.63
CA GLU A 66 -10.38 8.77 5.07
C GLU A 66 -11.29 9.60 4.16
N LYS A 67 -11.92 8.97 3.16
CA LYS A 67 -12.80 9.60 2.16
C LYS A 67 -12.13 10.72 1.35
N ARG A 68 -10.82 10.60 1.15
CA ARG A 68 -10.01 11.56 0.40
C ARG A 68 -9.79 11.06 -1.04
N PHE A 69 -10.86 11.12 -1.85
CA PHE A 69 -10.84 10.63 -3.24
C PHE A 69 -9.75 11.31 -4.08
N ASP A 70 -9.61 12.62 -3.97
CA ASP A 70 -8.64 13.38 -4.78
C ASP A 70 -7.20 12.92 -4.50
N GLU A 71 -6.89 12.59 -3.25
CA GLU A 71 -5.57 12.04 -2.89
C GLU A 71 -5.40 10.63 -3.46
N ALA A 72 -6.40 9.76 -3.33
CA ALA A 72 -6.34 8.41 -3.91
C ALA A 72 -6.17 8.47 -5.44
N ALA A 73 -6.91 9.36 -6.12
CA ALA A 73 -6.81 9.58 -7.55
C ALA A 73 -5.46 10.18 -7.96
N GLY A 74 -4.93 11.13 -7.17
CA GLY A 74 -3.61 11.71 -7.36
C GLY A 74 -2.49 10.65 -7.31
N VAL A 75 -2.51 9.79 -6.29
CA VAL A 75 -1.55 8.68 -6.15
C VAL A 75 -1.67 7.68 -7.31
N LEU A 76 -2.89 7.37 -7.77
CA LEU A 76 -3.10 6.54 -8.95
C LEU A 76 -2.53 7.20 -10.22
N GLY A 77 -2.75 8.51 -10.38
CA GLY A 77 -2.18 9.29 -11.49
C GLY A 77 -0.64 9.29 -11.49
N ASP A 78 -0.01 9.33 -10.31
CA ASP A 78 1.45 9.19 -10.19
C ASP A 78 1.93 7.83 -10.68
N LEU A 79 1.23 6.74 -10.34
CA LEU A 79 1.57 5.41 -10.83
C LEU A 79 1.49 5.31 -12.36
N TYR A 80 0.50 5.96 -12.98
CA TYR A 80 0.40 6.01 -14.43
C TYR A 80 1.52 6.83 -15.06
N ARG A 81 1.89 7.98 -14.47
CA ARG A 81 3.05 8.77 -14.93
C ARG A 81 4.36 7.98 -14.84
N MET A 82 4.48 7.10 -13.85
CA MET A 82 5.60 6.17 -13.70
C MET A 82 5.49 4.94 -14.62
N GLN A 83 4.50 4.90 -15.51
CA GLN A 83 4.25 3.81 -16.48
C GLN A 83 4.00 2.45 -15.81
N VAL A 84 3.50 2.42 -14.58
CA VAL A 84 3.07 1.18 -13.94
C VAL A 84 1.80 0.69 -14.62
N LYS A 85 1.79 -0.56 -15.06
CA LYS A 85 0.67 -1.13 -15.82
C LYS A 85 -0.59 -1.26 -14.94
N PRO A 86 -1.78 -0.90 -15.44
CA PRO A 86 -3.04 -1.02 -14.69
C PRO A 86 -3.28 -2.41 -14.11
N GLY A 87 -2.89 -3.47 -14.83
CA GLY A 87 -3.00 -4.85 -14.34
C GLY A 87 -2.12 -5.15 -13.12
N GLU A 88 -0.95 -4.53 -13.02
CA GLU A 88 -0.08 -4.62 -11.85
C GLU A 88 -0.69 -3.85 -10.66
N ILE A 89 -1.22 -2.65 -10.93
CA ILE A 89 -1.86 -1.80 -9.92
C ILE A 89 -3.08 -2.51 -9.31
N ILE A 90 -4.00 -3.04 -10.14
CA ILE A 90 -5.19 -3.74 -9.64
C ILE A 90 -4.82 -5.03 -8.90
N GLY A 91 -3.78 -5.74 -9.35
CA GLY A 91 -3.26 -6.93 -8.67
C GLY A 91 -2.76 -6.62 -7.26
N ALA A 92 -1.91 -5.59 -7.13
CA ALA A 92 -1.39 -5.12 -5.84
C ALA A 92 -2.50 -4.56 -4.94
N PHE A 93 -3.40 -3.73 -5.49
CA PHE A 93 -4.52 -3.14 -4.77
C PHE A 93 -5.50 -4.21 -4.27
N GLY A 94 -5.85 -5.18 -5.09
CA GLY A 94 -6.68 -6.32 -4.69
C GLY A 94 -6.01 -7.18 -3.60
N GLY A 95 -4.68 -7.34 -3.67
CA GLY A 95 -3.86 -7.94 -2.61
C GLY A 95 -4.01 -7.20 -1.29
N GLN A 96 -3.88 -5.88 -1.33
CA GLN A 96 -4.05 -5.00 -0.16
C GLN A 96 -5.46 -5.09 0.42
N MET A 97 -6.50 -5.09 -0.41
CA MET A 97 -7.89 -5.24 0.06
C MET A 97 -8.12 -6.59 0.76
N ARG A 98 -7.53 -7.68 0.29
CA ARG A 98 -7.58 -8.99 0.97
C ARG A 98 -6.88 -8.95 2.33
N GLN A 99 -5.75 -8.27 2.45
CA GLN A 99 -5.04 -8.10 3.72
C GLN A 99 -5.89 -7.30 4.72
N ILE A 100 -6.46 -6.16 4.29
CA ILE A 100 -7.36 -5.34 5.11
C ILE A 100 -8.58 -6.15 5.56
N TYR A 101 -9.17 -6.95 4.67
CA TYR A 101 -10.30 -7.82 5.01
C TYR A 101 -9.92 -8.86 6.06
N SER A 102 -8.77 -9.53 5.91
CA SER A 102 -8.25 -10.50 6.88
C SER A 102 -8.00 -9.85 8.24
N ALA A 103 -7.41 -8.67 8.27
CA ALA A 103 -7.17 -7.90 9.49
C ALA A 103 -8.50 -7.48 10.14
N ARG A 104 -9.51 -7.10 9.36
CA ARG A 104 -10.84 -6.75 9.88
C ARG A 104 -11.55 -7.95 10.51
N LEU A 105 -11.44 -9.14 9.91
CA LEU A 105 -11.94 -10.39 10.49
C LEU A 105 -11.20 -10.74 11.78
N ALA A 106 -9.87 -10.59 11.80
CA ALA A 106 -9.05 -10.82 12.98
C ALA A 106 -9.46 -9.90 14.15
N LEU A 107 -9.73 -8.61 13.85
CA LEU A 107 -10.23 -7.65 14.84
C LEU A 107 -11.57 -8.09 15.46
N GLN A 108 -12.51 -8.62 14.65
CA GLN A 108 -13.78 -9.13 15.17
C GLN A 108 -13.62 -10.35 16.09
N GLN A 109 -12.58 -11.14 15.85
CA GLN A 109 -12.27 -12.33 16.65
C GLN A 109 -11.34 -12.03 17.83
N GLY A 110 -11.03 -10.76 18.09
CA GLY A 110 -10.10 -10.37 19.17
C GLY A 110 -8.65 -10.82 18.93
N ARG A 111 -8.27 -11.10 17.67
CA ARG A 111 -6.91 -11.48 17.31
C ARG A 111 -6.01 -10.26 17.18
N ASP A 112 -4.73 -10.44 17.48
CA ASP A 112 -3.71 -9.39 17.48
C ASP A 112 -2.98 -9.24 16.12
N ALA A 113 -2.11 -8.24 16.05
CA ALA A 113 -1.30 -7.97 14.87
C ALA A 113 -0.31 -9.10 14.54
N ASN A 114 0.15 -9.87 15.54
CA ASN A 114 1.03 -11.01 15.32
C ASN A 114 0.30 -12.17 14.63
N TYR A 115 -0.97 -12.37 14.95
CA TYR A 115 -1.81 -13.36 14.26
C TYR A 115 -1.92 -13.03 12.76
N VAL A 116 -2.21 -11.78 12.42
CA VAL A 116 -2.31 -11.33 11.02
C VAL A 116 -0.96 -11.40 10.31
N ALA A 117 0.12 -11.03 10.99
CA ALA A 117 1.47 -11.13 10.46
C ALA A 117 1.82 -12.58 10.08
N ARG A 118 1.52 -13.54 10.96
CA ARG A 118 1.74 -14.98 10.66
C ARG A 118 0.90 -15.46 9.47
N LEU A 119 -0.36 -15.03 9.39
CA LEU A 119 -1.27 -15.40 8.29
C LEU A 119 -0.72 -14.98 6.91
N TRP A 120 -0.06 -13.83 6.85
CA TRP A 120 0.49 -13.27 5.62
C TRP A 120 2.00 -13.42 5.47
N GLY A 121 2.67 -14.16 6.36
CA GLY A 121 4.12 -14.36 6.34
C GLY A 121 4.94 -13.08 6.54
N MET A 122 4.38 -12.10 7.25
CA MET A 122 5.06 -10.85 7.55
C MET A 122 6.12 -11.06 8.65
N ARG A 123 7.29 -10.42 8.50
CA ARG A 123 8.38 -10.49 9.51
C ARG A 123 8.08 -9.71 10.78
N TYR A 124 7.23 -8.67 10.69
CA TYR A 124 6.91 -7.75 11.76
C TYR A 124 5.39 -7.77 12.05
N PRO A 125 4.97 -7.38 13.28
CA PRO A 125 3.56 -7.28 13.61
C PRO A 125 2.80 -6.35 12.64
N ALA A 126 1.62 -6.79 12.20
CA ALA A 126 0.81 -6.09 11.20
C ALA A 126 0.04 -4.87 11.78
N ASN A 127 0.67 -4.07 12.64
CA ASN A 127 0.02 -2.97 13.37
C ASN A 127 -0.59 -1.93 12.42
N ARG A 128 0.15 -1.52 11.38
CA ARG A 128 -0.33 -0.56 10.38
C ARG A 128 -1.57 -1.09 9.66
N LEU A 129 -1.53 -2.36 9.25
CA LEU A 129 -2.64 -3.03 8.59
C LEU A 129 -3.88 -3.13 9.50
N MET A 130 -3.68 -3.47 10.78
CA MET A 130 -4.75 -3.52 11.78
C MET A 130 -5.38 -2.14 12.01
N ASN A 131 -4.57 -1.09 12.08
CA ASN A 131 -5.05 0.28 12.22
C ASN A 131 -5.84 0.75 11.00
N SER A 132 -5.37 0.48 9.79
CA SER A 132 -6.11 0.74 8.55
C SER A 132 -7.44 -0.02 8.52
N ALA A 133 -7.45 -1.31 8.89
CA ALA A 133 -8.64 -2.14 8.91
C ALA A 133 -9.74 -1.66 9.88
N ARG A 134 -9.40 -0.90 10.94
CA ARG A 134 -10.37 -0.33 11.90
C ARG A 134 -11.28 0.73 11.25
N ARG A 135 -10.83 1.37 10.17
CA ARG A 135 -11.57 2.41 9.46
C ARG A 135 -12.72 1.86 8.61
N PHE A 136 -12.71 0.55 8.31
CA PHE A 136 -13.65 -0.07 7.40
C PHE A 136 -14.61 -1.02 8.12
N SER A 137 -15.86 -1.09 7.65
CA SER A 137 -16.79 -2.13 8.05
C SER A 137 -16.44 -3.46 7.36
N LEU A 138 -16.84 -4.59 7.96
CA LEU A 138 -16.61 -5.90 7.37
C LEU A 138 -17.31 -6.05 6.00
N SER A 139 -18.53 -5.52 5.90
CA SER A 139 -19.30 -5.53 4.65
C SER A 139 -18.60 -4.73 3.55
N TRP A 140 -18.01 -3.58 3.90
CA TRP A 140 -17.22 -2.80 2.96
C TRP A 140 -15.99 -3.57 2.47
N CYS A 141 -15.20 -4.15 3.41
CA CYS A 141 -14.01 -4.94 3.04
C CYS A 141 -14.35 -6.08 2.09
N ARG A 142 -15.46 -6.80 2.35
CA ARG A 142 -15.94 -7.87 1.47
C ARG A 142 -16.28 -7.34 0.07
N ARG A 143 -17.03 -6.23 0.00
CA ARG A 143 -17.35 -5.59 -1.29
C ARG A 143 -16.10 -5.15 -2.03
N ALA A 144 -15.15 -4.52 -1.34
CA ALA A 144 -13.91 -4.06 -1.94
C ALA A 144 -13.13 -5.20 -2.62
N VAL A 145 -12.98 -6.34 -1.94
CA VAL A 145 -12.33 -7.54 -2.53
C VAL A 145 -13.06 -8.03 -3.77
N ILE A 146 -14.40 -8.10 -3.73
CA ILE A 146 -15.22 -8.53 -4.88
C ILE A 146 -15.07 -7.55 -6.04
N ARG A 147 -15.17 -6.24 -5.77
CA ARG A 147 -15.06 -5.19 -6.80
C ARG A 147 -13.67 -5.18 -7.45
N CYS A 148 -12.60 -5.36 -6.67
CA CYS A 148 -11.24 -5.51 -7.23
C CYS A 148 -11.16 -6.70 -8.19
N ALA A 149 -11.72 -7.85 -7.83
CA ALA A 149 -11.72 -9.03 -8.69
C ALA A 149 -12.54 -8.80 -9.98
N GLN A 150 -13.70 -8.16 -9.88
CA GLN A 150 -14.55 -7.82 -11.02
C GLN A 150 -13.84 -6.83 -11.97
N THR A 151 -13.22 -5.77 -11.42
CA THR A 151 -12.46 -4.80 -12.20
C THR A 151 -11.29 -5.47 -12.91
N HIS A 152 -10.55 -6.35 -12.22
CA HIS A 152 -9.45 -7.09 -12.83
C HIS A 152 -9.94 -8.02 -13.97
N ALA A 153 -11.10 -8.64 -13.82
CA ALA A 153 -11.70 -9.44 -14.88
C ALA A 153 -12.14 -8.57 -16.06
N ALA A 154 -12.78 -7.41 -15.79
CA ALA A 154 -13.21 -6.46 -16.83
C ALA A 154 -12.04 -5.93 -17.67
N MET A 155 -10.86 -5.69 -17.06
CA MET A 155 -9.66 -5.29 -17.80
C MET A 155 -9.16 -6.31 -18.84
N ARG A 156 -9.60 -7.57 -18.72
CA ARG A 156 -9.22 -8.66 -19.63
C ARG A 156 -10.30 -8.99 -20.66
N SER A 157 -11.47 -8.40 -20.52
CA SER A 157 -12.59 -8.55 -21.42
C SER A 157 -12.76 -7.29 -22.26
N ASP A 158 -13.45 -7.40 -23.37
CA ASP A 158 -13.87 -6.24 -24.17
C ASP A 158 -15.04 -5.55 -23.46
N SER A 159 -14.72 -4.74 -22.46
CA SER A 159 -15.70 -4.01 -21.65
C SER A 159 -16.09 -2.65 -22.24
N GLY A 160 -15.44 -2.23 -23.31
CA GLY A 160 -15.62 -0.90 -23.91
C GLY A 160 -15.03 0.25 -23.07
N GLN A 161 -14.38 -0.05 -21.94
CA GLN A 161 -13.71 0.91 -21.05
C GLN A 161 -12.20 0.64 -21.02
N THR A 162 -11.41 1.69 -20.92
CA THR A 162 -9.96 1.54 -20.71
C THR A 162 -9.65 1.01 -19.31
N PRO A 163 -8.52 0.32 -19.13
CA PRO A 163 -8.09 -0.12 -17.78
C PRO A 163 -7.98 1.03 -16.77
N GLU A 164 -7.59 2.23 -17.21
CA GLU A 164 -7.48 3.43 -16.41
C GLU A 164 -8.85 3.93 -15.94
N GLU A 165 -9.84 3.93 -16.83
CA GLU A 165 -11.23 4.28 -16.50
C GLU A 165 -11.82 3.29 -15.49
N LEU A 166 -11.59 1.99 -15.67
CA LEU A 166 -12.02 0.94 -14.74
C LEU A 166 -11.41 1.13 -13.34
N MET A 167 -10.13 1.50 -13.25
CA MET A 167 -9.48 1.79 -11.96
C MET A 167 -10.06 3.04 -11.30
N THR A 168 -10.27 4.10 -12.06
CA THR A 168 -10.84 5.36 -11.54
C THR A 168 -12.26 5.12 -11.02
N THR A 169 -13.08 4.39 -11.76
CA THR A 169 -14.44 4.01 -11.35
C THR A 169 -14.40 3.18 -10.05
N LEU A 170 -13.50 2.19 -9.95
CA LEU A 170 -13.31 1.41 -8.73
C LEU A 170 -12.99 2.28 -7.53
N LEU A 171 -12.03 3.21 -7.64
CA LEU A 171 -11.65 4.10 -6.54
C LEU A 171 -12.82 4.98 -6.10
N LEU A 172 -13.56 5.55 -7.05
CA LEU A 172 -14.72 6.40 -6.77
C LEU A 172 -15.81 5.61 -6.00
N GLU A 173 -16.14 4.41 -6.45
CA GLU A 173 -17.12 3.54 -5.79
C GLU A 173 -16.70 3.18 -4.36
N LEU A 174 -15.44 2.80 -4.17
CA LEU A 174 -14.93 2.41 -2.86
C LEU A 174 -14.88 3.58 -1.88
N THR A 175 -14.53 4.78 -2.35
CA THR A 175 -14.49 5.99 -1.51
C THR A 175 -15.89 6.42 -1.08
N ASN A 176 -16.86 6.38 -1.99
CA ASN A 176 -18.24 6.78 -1.69
C ASN A 176 -18.95 5.82 -0.73
N THR A 177 -18.47 4.59 -0.60
CA THR A 177 -19.08 3.56 0.25
C THR A 177 -18.28 3.26 1.52
N ALA A 178 -17.14 3.94 1.74
CA ALA A 178 -16.27 3.77 2.89
C ALA A 178 -16.84 4.34 4.21
#